data_a5c555648562db33fbf37e83b4f87e0b
#
_entry.id   a5c555648562db33fbf37e83b4f87e0b
#
_cell.length_a   1.000
_cell.length_b   1.000
_cell.length_c   1.000
_cell.angle_alpha   90.00
_cell.angle_beta   90.00
_cell.angle_gamma   90.00
#
_symmetry.space_group_name_H-M   'P 1'
#
loop_
_entity.id
_entity.type
_entity.pdbx_description
1 polymer ?
#
loop_
_entity_poly.entity_id
_entity_poly.type
_entity_poly.pdbx_seq_one_letter_code
_entity_poly.pdbx_strand_id
1 'polypeptide(L)'
;MALSEDLPLYRDSLQLLNRLIPLTQGFPRFFRYGLGSRMVELNLDMLSLIYKVNSSYEKVAVITEFLDKYRMLQMLFRVCVEQRVITERQYAGFALTMEKIGKQGTGWKQYNEKGKQSNENRK
;
A
#
# COMPACT_ATOMS: atom_id res chain seq x y z
N MET A 1 -0.82 21.75 -9.28
CA MET A 1 -0.78 20.28 -9.14
C MET A 1 -0.16 19.90 -7.80
N ALA A 2 -0.85 19.10 -7.03
CA ALA A 2 -0.29 18.64 -5.75
C ALA A 2 0.87 17.67 -6.00
N LEU A 3 1.95 17.84 -5.24
CA LEU A 3 3.06 16.89 -5.28
C LEU A 3 2.58 15.55 -4.68
N SER A 4 3.16 14.43 -5.14
CA SER A 4 2.82 13.10 -4.62
C SER A 4 2.92 13.06 -3.10
N GLU A 5 3.91 13.76 -2.54
CA GLU A 5 4.20 13.82 -1.11
C GLU A 5 3.07 14.46 -0.31
N ASP A 6 2.23 15.29 -0.95
CA ASP A 6 1.11 15.97 -0.29
C ASP A 6 -0.18 15.14 -0.30
N LEU A 7 -0.21 14.04 -1.04
CA LEU A 7 -1.39 13.17 -1.07
C LEU A 7 -1.57 12.44 0.25
N PRO A 8 -2.80 12.39 0.80
CA PRO A 8 -3.06 11.59 2.00
C PRO A 8 -2.64 10.13 1.85
N LEU A 9 -2.82 9.56 0.65
CA LEU A 9 -2.41 8.19 0.35
C LEU A 9 -0.91 8.00 0.56
N TYR A 10 -0.09 8.94 0.08
CA TYR A 10 1.37 8.90 0.27
C TYR A 10 1.71 8.98 1.76
N ARG A 11 1.13 9.96 2.47
CA ARG A 11 1.39 10.15 3.90
C ARG A 11 1.01 8.94 4.73
N ASP A 12 -0.15 8.34 4.45
CA ASP A 12 -0.61 7.15 5.18
C ASP A 12 0.29 5.94 4.87
N SER A 13 0.72 5.80 3.62
CA SER A 13 1.62 4.71 3.21
C SER A 13 3.01 4.89 3.81
N LEU A 14 3.49 6.11 3.92
CA LEU A 14 4.78 6.40 4.58
C LEU A 14 4.70 6.15 6.09
N GLN A 15 3.61 6.57 6.72
CA GLN A 15 3.37 6.29 8.14
C GLN A 15 3.33 4.80 8.41
N LEU A 16 2.69 4.05 7.52
CA LEU A 16 2.64 2.59 7.60
C LEU A 16 4.06 2.01 7.59
N LEU A 17 4.91 2.47 6.67
CA LEU A 17 6.30 2.02 6.57
C LEU A 17 7.07 2.30 7.86
N ASN A 18 6.94 3.51 8.40
CA ASN A 18 7.64 3.91 9.62
C ASN A 18 7.21 3.11 10.85
N ARG A 19 6.01 2.55 10.83
CA ARG A 19 5.52 1.66 11.89
C ARG A 19 5.86 0.20 11.60
N LEU A 20 5.91 -0.18 10.33
CA LEU A 20 6.18 -1.55 9.90
C LEU A 20 7.63 -1.96 10.16
N ILE A 21 8.58 -1.06 9.93
CA ILE A 21 10.00 -1.35 10.14
C ILE A 21 10.29 -1.83 11.57
N PRO A 22 9.90 -1.07 12.64
CA PRO A 22 10.12 -1.57 14.00
C PRO A 22 9.40 -2.88 14.29
N LEU A 23 8.18 -3.06 13.75
CA LEU A 23 7.44 -4.28 13.92
C LEU A 23 8.22 -5.49 13.40
N THR A 24 8.72 -5.39 12.16
CA THR A 24 9.44 -6.50 11.53
C THR A 24 10.78 -6.78 12.17
N GLN A 25 11.43 -5.75 12.74
CA GLN A 25 12.67 -5.95 13.50
C GLN A 25 12.44 -6.81 14.75
N GLY A 26 11.23 -6.80 15.30
CA GLY A 26 10.86 -7.62 16.44
C GLY A 26 10.46 -9.05 16.08
N PHE A 27 10.41 -9.40 14.80
CA PHE A 27 10.06 -10.75 14.37
C PHE A 27 11.16 -11.76 14.79
N PRO A 28 10.80 -13.02 15.09
CA PRO A 28 11.81 -14.07 15.23
C PRO A 28 12.71 -14.10 13.99
N ARG A 29 13.97 -14.43 14.20
CA ARG A 29 14.99 -14.35 13.14
C ARG A 29 14.56 -15.04 11.84
N PHE A 30 13.94 -16.21 11.95
CA PHE A 30 13.48 -16.97 10.79
C PHE A 30 12.51 -16.17 9.93
N PHE A 31 11.59 -15.42 10.56
CA PHE A 31 10.55 -14.67 9.85
C PHE A 31 11.01 -13.27 9.44
N ARG A 32 12.06 -12.75 10.10
CA ARG A 32 12.54 -11.38 9.85
C ARG A 32 13.03 -11.22 8.41
N TYR A 33 13.83 -12.17 7.94
CA TYR A 33 14.43 -12.11 6.61
C TYR A 33 13.51 -12.60 5.50
N GLY A 34 12.50 -13.39 5.84
CA GLY A 34 11.47 -13.81 4.88
C GLY A 34 10.29 -12.86 4.87
N LEU A 35 9.34 -13.08 5.76
CA LEU A 35 8.10 -12.28 5.83
C LEU A 35 8.37 -10.81 6.07
N GLY A 36 9.22 -10.49 7.06
CA GLY A 36 9.49 -9.11 7.44
C GLY A 36 10.06 -8.28 6.30
N SER A 37 11.11 -8.78 5.66
CA SER A 37 11.75 -8.10 4.54
C SER A 37 10.80 -7.92 3.38
N ARG A 38 9.99 -8.93 3.07
CA ARG A 38 9.03 -8.87 1.98
C ARG A 38 7.96 -7.81 2.24
N MET A 39 7.47 -7.72 3.47
CA MET A 39 6.47 -6.72 3.85
C MET A 39 7.01 -5.30 3.68
N VAL A 40 8.23 -5.06 4.12
CA VAL A 40 8.88 -3.75 3.97
C VAL A 40 9.07 -3.42 2.49
N GLU A 41 9.53 -4.37 1.68
CA GLU A 41 9.68 -4.17 0.23
C GLU A 41 8.36 -3.81 -0.44
N LEU A 42 7.27 -4.51 -0.10
CA LEU A 42 5.95 -4.21 -0.65
C LEU A 42 5.52 -2.78 -0.32
N ASN A 43 5.74 -2.35 0.90
CA ASN A 43 5.40 -0.98 1.30
C ASN A 43 6.25 0.05 0.54
N LEU A 44 7.53 -0.22 0.35
CA LEU A 44 8.41 0.63 -0.45
C LEU A 44 7.94 0.70 -1.90
N ASP A 45 7.54 -0.44 -2.47
CA ASP A 45 6.98 -0.50 -3.83
C ASP A 45 5.71 0.35 -3.94
N MET A 46 4.84 0.28 -2.93
CA MET A 46 3.62 1.09 -2.89
C MET A 46 3.95 2.59 -2.97
N LEU A 47 4.91 3.04 -2.17
CA LEU A 47 5.33 4.45 -2.17
C LEU A 47 5.91 4.85 -3.53
N SER A 48 6.74 3.99 -4.12
CA SER A 48 7.32 4.22 -5.43
C SER A 48 6.26 4.36 -6.52
N LEU A 49 5.22 3.53 -6.45
CA LEU A 49 4.11 3.57 -7.42
C LEU A 49 3.26 4.83 -7.27
N ILE A 50 3.01 5.29 -6.04
CA ILE A 50 2.30 6.55 -5.81
C ILE A 50 3.05 7.70 -6.50
N TYR A 51 4.37 7.75 -6.32
CA TYR A 51 5.22 8.75 -6.94
C TYR A 51 5.15 8.67 -8.47
N LYS A 52 5.17 7.45 -9.01
CA LYS A 52 5.20 7.19 -10.45
C LYS A 52 3.91 7.63 -11.17
N VAL A 53 2.76 7.64 -10.49
CA VAL A 53 1.48 7.98 -11.11
C VAL A 53 1.52 9.38 -11.73
N ASN A 54 2.16 10.35 -11.06
CA ASN A 54 2.19 11.73 -11.55
C ASN A 54 2.89 11.88 -12.91
N SER A 55 3.85 11.02 -13.22
CA SER A 55 4.61 11.07 -14.47
C SER A 55 4.17 10.03 -15.48
N SER A 56 3.11 9.27 -15.19
CA SER A 56 2.67 8.20 -16.08
C SER A 56 1.45 8.59 -16.89
N TYR A 57 1.43 8.17 -18.15
CA TYR A 57 0.25 8.26 -19.00
C TYR A 57 -0.77 7.18 -18.65
N GLU A 58 -0.31 6.03 -18.19
CA GLU A 58 -1.15 4.88 -17.83
C GLU A 58 -1.43 4.86 -16.33
N LYS A 59 -2.11 5.91 -15.84
CA LYS A 59 -2.35 6.09 -14.40
C LYS A 59 -3.14 4.91 -13.81
N VAL A 60 -4.16 4.43 -14.51
CA VAL A 60 -4.98 3.31 -14.02
C VAL A 60 -4.13 2.04 -13.86
N ALA A 61 -3.24 1.77 -14.81
CA ALA A 61 -2.35 0.62 -14.73
C ALA A 61 -1.41 0.69 -13.52
N VAL A 62 -0.85 1.87 -13.27
CA VAL A 62 0.06 2.08 -12.13
C VAL A 62 -0.69 1.95 -10.80
N ILE A 63 -1.89 2.53 -10.72
CA ILE A 63 -2.71 2.43 -9.51
C ILE A 63 -3.15 0.98 -9.27
N THR A 64 -3.45 0.24 -10.33
CA THR A 64 -3.80 -1.18 -10.23
C THR A 64 -2.63 -1.97 -9.64
N GLU A 65 -1.41 -1.70 -10.12
CA GLU A 65 -0.21 -2.34 -9.57
C GLU A 65 -0.02 -1.98 -8.08
N PHE A 66 -0.27 -0.72 -7.71
CA PHE A 66 -0.26 -0.30 -6.31
C PHE A 66 -1.23 -1.14 -5.47
N LEU A 67 -2.47 -1.31 -5.95
CA LEU A 67 -3.48 -2.08 -5.24
C LEU A 67 -3.11 -3.56 -5.12
N ASP A 68 -2.44 -4.11 -6.12
CA ASP A 68 -1.95 -5.49 -6.06
C ASP A 68 -0.90 -5.64 -4.96
N LYS A 69 0.03 -4.70 -4.86
CA LYS A 69 1.04 -4.69 -3.78
C LYS A 69 0.38 -4.53 -2.41
N TYR A 70 -0.61 -3.63 -2.32
CA TYR A 70 -1.38 -3.42 -1.10
C TYR A 70 -2.06 -4.71 -0.63
N ARG A 71 -2.74 -5.41 -1.55
CA ARG A 71 -3.42 -6.67 -1.22
C ARG A 71 -2.45 -7.75 -0.78
N MET A 72 -1.28 -7.81 -1.41
CA MET A 72 -0.23 -8.74 -1.01
C MET A 72 0.25 -8.44 0.40
N LEU A 73 0.47 -7.16 0.73
CA LEU A 73 0.88 -6.75 2.08
C LEU A 73 -0.20 -7.12 3.11
N GLN A 74 -1.46 -6.88 2.77
CA GLN A 74 -2.60 -7.23 3.61
C GLN A 74 -2.62 -8.74 3.91
N MET A 75 -2.39 -9.55 2.88
CA MET A 75 -2.31 -11.00 3.02
C MET A 75 -1.16 -11.41 3.95
N LEU A 76 0.01 -10.77 3.81
CA LEU A 76 1.17 -11.10 4.65
C LEU A 76 0.96 -10.73 6.12
N PHE A 77 0.24 -9.63 6.41
CA PHE A 77 -0.17 -9.34 7.78
C PHE A 77 -1.00 -10.49 8.36
N ARG A 78 -1.92 -11.01 7.57
CA ARG A 78 -2.76 -12.13 7.99
C ARG A 78 -1.92 -13.38 8.26
N VAL A 79 -0.99 -13.69 7.37
CA VAL A 79 -0.06 -14.81 7.55
C VAL A 79 0.73 -14.64 8.85
N CYS A 80 1.17 -13.43 9.16
CA CYS A 80 1.90 -13.16 10.40
C CYS A 80 1.05 -13.49 11.64
N VAL A 81 -0.23 -13.15 11.61
CA VAL A 81 -1.15 -13.49 12.71
C VAL A 81 -1.32 -15.02 12.82
N GLU A 82 -1.56 -15.68 11.69
CA GLU A 82 -1.77 -17.13 11.64
C GLU A 82 -0.54 -17.90 12.10
N GLN A 83 0.65 -17.42 11.77
CA GLN A 83 1.93 -18.01 12.17
C GLN A 83 2.36 -17.55 13.56
N ARG A 84 1.56 -16.75 14.25
CA ARG A 84 1.83 -16.22 15.60
C ARG A 84 3.12 -15.37 15.66
N VAL A 85 3.49 -14.76 14.54
CA VAL A 85 4.61 -13.82 14.49
C VAL A 85 4.22 -12.50 15.11
N ILE A 86 2.96 -12.10 14.90
CA ILE A 86 2.35 -10.95 15.59
C ILE A 86 1.05 -11.40 16.24
N THR A 87 0.58 -10.62 17.22
CA THR A 87 -0.70 -10.87 17.88
C THR A 87 -1.83 -10.22 17.08
N GLU A 88 -3.06 -10.66 17.32
CA GLU A 88 -4.25 -10.00 16.75
C GLU A 88 -4.33 -8.53 17.18
N ARG A 89 -3.91 -8.24 18.41
CA ARG A 89 -3.88 -6.88 18.93
C ARG A 89 -2.91 -6.00 18.14
N GLN A 90 -1.72 -6.53 17.83
CA GLN A 90 -0.75 -5.82 16.99
C GLN A 90 -1.31 -5.57 15.60
N TYR A 91 -1.94 -6.57 15.02
CA TYR A 91 -2.60 -6.43 13.72
C TYR A 91 -3.67 -5.35 13.76
N ALA A 92 -4.52 -5.35 14.80
CA ALA A 92 -5.57 -4.34 14.95
C ALA A 92 -5.02 -2.92 14.91
N GLY A 93 -3.82 -2.71 15.46
CA GLY A 93 -3.15 -1.40 15.39
C GLY A 93 -2.79 -0.95 13.99
N PHE A 94 -2.65 -1.88 13.04
CA PHE A 94 -2.37 -1.58 11.63
C PHE A 94 -3.61 -1.58 10.75
N ALA A 95 -4.66 -2.31 11.16
CA ALA A 95 -5.84 -2.55 10.33
C ALA A 95 -6.53 -1.27 9.88
N LEU A 96 -6.63 -0.28 10.76
CA LEU A 96 -7.27 0.99 10.43
C LEU A 96 -6.51 1.76 9.36
N THR A 97 -5.18 1.83 9.48
CA THR A 97 -4.33 2.47 8.47
C THR A 97 -4.43 1.73 7.14
N MET A 98 -4.39 0.40 7.17
CA MET A 98 -4.54 -0.42 5.97
C MET A 98 -5.88 -0.18 5.29
N GLU A 99 -6.96 -0.10 6.05
CA GLU A 99 -8.29 0.19 5.51
C GLU A 99 -8.34 1.55 4.82
N LYS A 100 -7.77 2.58 5.45
CA LYS A 100 -7.69 3.92 4.85
C LYS A 100 -6.95 3.90 3.52
N ILE A 101 -5.82 3.22 3.48
CA ILE A 101 -5.00 3.11 2.26
C ILE A 101 -5.79 2.41 1.15
N GLY A 102 -6.47 1.31 1.48
CA GLY A 102 -7.27 0.57 0.51
C GLY A 102 -8.41 1.40 -0.07
N LYS A 103 -9.13 2.13 0.77
CA LYS A 103 -10.22 3.00 0.33
C LYS A 103 -9.73 4.13 -0.57
N GLN A 104 -8.64 4.78 -0.17
CA GLN A 104 -8.05 5.87 -0.96
C GLN A 104 -7.54 5.37 -2.31
N GLY A 105 -6.86 4.23 -2.32
CA GLY A 105 -6.35 3.63 -3.55
C GLY A 105 -7.46 3.25 -4.52
N THR A 106 -8.52 2.63 -4.00
CA THR A 106 -9.68 2.25 -4.80
C THR A 106 -10.38 3.49 -5.37
N GLY A 107 -10.59 4.51 -4.54
CA GLY A 107 -11.20 5.77 -4.97
C GLY A 107 -10.37 6.47 -6.04
N TRP A 108 -9.05 6.45 -5.89
CA TRP A 108 -8.12 7.04 -6.84
C TRP A 108 -8.20 6.34 -8.21
N LYS A 109 -8.26 4.99 -8.18
CA LYS A 109 -8.43 4.20 -9.39
C LYS A 109 -9.74 4.54 -10.09
N GLN A 110 -10.85 4.58 -9.35
CA GLN A 110 -12.17 4.90 -9.90
C GLN A 110 -12.19 6.29 -10.53
N TYR A 111 -11.59 7.26 -9.87
CA TYR A 111 -11.50 8.63 -10.39
C TYR A 111 -10.78 8.66 -11.75
N ASN A 112 -9.68 7.95 -11.88
CA ASN A 112 -8.90 7.92 -13.12
C ASN A 112 -9.59 7.10 -14.21
N GLU A 113 -10.33 6.05 -13.85
CA GLU A 113 -11.13 5.28 -14.81
C GLU A 113 -12.24 6.15 -15.40
N LYS A 114 -12.93 6.94 -14.59
CA LYS A 114 -13.98 7.86 -15.04
C LYS A 114 -13.40 8.93 -15.97
N GLY A 115 -12.24 9.48 -15.62
CA GLY A 115 -11.55 10.46 -16.45
C GLY A 115 -11.19 9.89 -17.81
N LYS A 116 -10.71 8.63 -17.85
CA LYS A 116 -10.37 7.94 -19.09
C LYS A 116 -11.61 7.72 -19.97
N GLN A 117 -12.71 7.24 -19.38
CA GLN A 117 -13.97 7.04 -20.10
C GLN A 117 -14.50 8.35 -20.68
N SER A 118 -14.46 9.42 -19.88
CA SER A 118 -14.91 10.74 -20.32
C SER A 118 -14.12 11.23 -21.54
N ASN A 119 -12.80 11.02 -21.54
CA ASN A 119 -11.94 11.39 -22.66
C ASN A 119 -12.22 10.54 -23.91
N GLU A 120 -12.47 9.26 -23.75
CA GLU A 120 -12.83 8.35 -24.85
C GLU A 120 -14.17 8.74 -25.47
N ASN A 121 -15.15 9.12 -24.64
CA ASN A 121 -16.48 9.49 -25.12
C ASN A 121 -16.50 10.85 -25.83
N ARG A 122 -15.49 11.68 -25.65
CA ARG A 122 -15.37 12.97 -26.34
C ARG A 122 -14.81 12.86 -27.75
N LYS A 123 -14.27 11.72 -28.08
CA LYS A 123 -13.78 11.45 -29.42
C LYS A 123 -14.95 10.98 -30.31
#